data_4c64baac9bae9045b8bfb523b05099a9
#
_entry.id   4c64baac9bae9045b8bfb523b05099a9
#
_cell.length_a   1.000
_cell.length_b   1.000
_cell.length_c   1.000
_cell.angle_alpha   90.00
_cell.angle_beta   90.00
_cell.angle_gamma   90.00
#
_symmetry.space_group_name_H-M   'P 1'
#
loop_
_entity.id
_entity.type
_entity.pdbx_description
1 polymer ?
#
loop_
_entity_poly.entity_id
_entity_poly.type
_entity_poly.pdbx_seq_one_letter_code
_entity_poly.pdbx_strand_id
1 'polypeptide(L)'
;MANKNLRFLVVDDFATMRRIVRNLLKDLGFEHVEEAEDGVEALIKIREGNVDFVISDWNMPNMDGLQLLNEIRNDSALSPLPVLMVTAEAKKENIIAAAQAGASGYVVKPFTAATLEEKLGKIFEKLGW
;
A
#
# COMPACT_ATOMS: atom_id res chain seq x y z
N MET A 1 3.04 -1.42 -19.03
CA MET A 1 2.29 -0.45 -18.20
C MET A 1 1.13 -1.13 -17.49
N ALA A 2 0.92 -0.80 -16.24
CA ALA A 2 -0.11 -1.48 -15.46
C ALA A 2 -1.53 -1.22 -15.96
N ASN A 3 -2.41 -2.20 -15.79
CA ASN A 3 -3.81 -2.11 -16.14
C ASN A 3 -4.51 -1.09 -15.23
N LYS A 4 -5.21 -0.12 -15.81
CA LYS A 4 -5.93 0.93 -15.06
C LYS A 4 -7.16 0.38 -14.31
N ASN A 5 -7.53 -0.87 -14.53
CA ASN A 5 -8.59 -1.54 -13.79
C ASN A 5 -8.10 -2.20 -12.48
N LEU A 6 -6.82 -2.03 -12.14
CA LEU A 6 -6.29 -2.52 -10.88
C LEU A 6 -7.08 -1.96 -9.69
N ARG A 7 -7.35 -2.82 -8.73
CA ARG A 7 -8.12 -2.49 -7.54
C ARG A 7 -7.17 -2.25 -6.37
N PHE A 8 -7.14 -1.00 -5.92
CA PHE A 8 -6.27 -0.56 -4.83
C PHE A 8 -7.00 -0.55 -3.50
N LEU A 9 -6.30 -0.87 -2.44
CA LEU A 9 -6.76 -0.66 -1.07
C LEU A 9 -5.81 0.33 -0.40
N VAL A 10 -6.35 1.46 0.05
CA VAL A 10 -5.60 2.49 0.78
C VAL A 10 -5.89 2.34 2.27
N VAL A 11 -4.86 2.08 3.06
CA VAL A 11 -4.98 1.82 4.50
C VAL A 11 -4.28 2.94 5.27
N ASP A 12 -5.04 3.68 6.06
CA ASP A 12 -4.55 4.78 6.88
C ASP A 12 -5.64 5.10 7.90
N ASP A 13 -5.27 5.36 9.15
CA ASP A 13 -6.25 5.71 10.19
C ASP A 13 -6.78 7.14 10.06
N PHE A 14 -6.16 7.94 9.20
CA PHE A 14 -6.53 9.33 8.98
C PHE A 14 -7.31 9.49 7.67
N ALA A 15 -8.61 9.78 7.77
CA ALA A 15 -9.51 9.85 6.61
C ALA A 15 -9.07 10.87 5.55
N THR A 16 -8.51 12.00 5.97
CA THR A 16 -8.02 13.02 5.05
C THR A 16 -6.87 12.47 4.20
N MET A 17 -5.97 11.72 4.81
CA MET A 17 -4.84 11.12 4.09
C MET A 17 -5.33 10.06 3.09
N ARG A 18 -6.31 9.24 3.47
CA ARG A 18 -6.90 8.26 2.54
C ARG A 18 -7.48 8.96 1.31
N ARG A 19 -8.17 10.09 1.52
CA ARG A 19 -8.75 10.87 0.42
C ARG A 19 -7.66 11.44 -0.49
N ILE A 20 -6.58 11.95 0.09
CA ILE A 20 -5.45 12.48 -0.68
C ILE A 20 -4.86 11.40 -1.57
N VAL A 21 -4.56 10.23 -1.03
CA VAL A 21 -3.99 9.12 -1.80
C VAL A 21 -4.95 8.65 -2.89
N ARG A 22 -6.24 8.53 -2.55
CA ARG A 22 -7.27 8.17 -3.53
C ARG A 22 -7.31 9.14 -4.69
N ASN A 23 -7.25 10.45 -4.41
CA ASN A 23 -7.26 11.48 -5.45
C ASN A 23 -5.99 11.42 -6.31
N LEU A 24 -4.84 11.15 -5.71
CA LEU A 24 -3.59 10.98 -6.45
C LEU A 24 -3.68 9.77 -7.40
N LEU A 25 -4.22 8.66 -6.93
CA LEU A 25 -4.42 7.47 -7.77
C LEU A 25 -5.39 7.76 -8.91
N LYS A 26 -6.46 8.50 -8.64
CA LYS A 26 -7.43 8.90 -9.65
C LYS A 26 -6.76 9.76 -10.73
N ASP A 27 -5.91 10.71 -10.32
CA ASP A 27 -5.16 11.55 -11.25
C ASP A 27 -4.23 10.73 -12.15
N LEU A 28 -3.75 9.59 -11.65
CA LEU A 28 -2.92 8.66 -12.42
C LEU A 28 -3.74 7.69 -13.28
N GLY A 29 -5.07 7.77 -13.20
CA GLY A 29 -5.97 6.95 -14.00
C GLY A 29 -6.52 5.71 -13.30
N PHE A 30 -6.25 5.52 -12.00
CA PHE A 30 -6.75 4.39 -11.24
C PHE A 30 -8.00 4.80 -10.45
N GLU A 31 -9.15 4.25 -10.82
CA GLU A 31 -10.44 4.64 -10.23
C GLU A 31 -11.00 3.63 -9.23
N HIS A 32 -10.49 2.40 -9.21
CA HIS A 32 -10.96 1.36 -8.31
C HIS A 32 -10.16 1.39 -7.02
N VAL A 33 -10.59 2.23 -6.09
CA VAL A 33 -9.89 2.43 -4.81
C VAL A 33 -10.86 2.23 -3.66
N GLU A 34 -10.53 1.29 -2.77
CA GLU A 34 -11.22 1.12 -1.50
C GLU A 34 -10.33 1.61 -0.36
N GLU A 35 -10.92 1.82 0.81
CA GLU A 35 -10.24 2.36 1.97
C GLU A 35 -10.43 1.48 3.19
N ALA A 36 -9.44 1.47 4.08
CA ALA A 36 -9.49 0.81 5.38
C ALA A 36 -8.83 1.69 6.44
N GLU A 37 -9.30 1.63 7.67
CA GLU A 37 -8.81 2.48 8.77
C GLU A 37 -7.61 1.89 9.52
N ASP A 38 -7.41 0.59 9.44
CA ASP A 38 -6.32 -0.11 10.11
C ASP A 38 -6.03 -1.45 9.43
N GLY A 39 -5.03 -2.16 9.93
CA GLY A 39 -4.64 -3.44 9.37
C GLY A 39 -5.68 -4.53 9.52
N VAL A 40 -6.48 -4.49 10.59
CA VAL A 40 -7.53 -5.50 10.82
C VAL A 40 -8.61 -5.39 9.75
N GLU A 41 -9.13 -4.18 9.53
CA GLU A 41 -10.13 -3.93 8.49
C GLU A 41 -9.56 -4.22 7.10
N ALA A 42 -8.30 -3.81 6.85
CA ALA A 42 -7.63 -4.07 5.59
C ALA A 42 -7.54 -5.56 5.30
N LEU A 43 -7.16 -6.36 6.30
CA LEU A 43 -6.99 -7.80 6.11
C LEU A 43 -8.32 -8.48 5.76
N ILE A 44 -9.42 -8.04 6.38
CA ILE A 44 -10.76 -8.53 6.05
C ILE A 44 -11.07 -8.27 4.58
N LYS A 45 -10.86 -7.05 4.11
CA LYS A 45 -11.10 -6.67 2.71
C LYS A 45 -10.20 -7.41 1.72
N ILE A 46 -8.93 -7.58 2.08
CA ILE A 46 -7.97 -8.33 1.26
C ILE A 46 -8.42 -9.79 1.09
N ARG A 47 -8.89 -10.42 2.17
CA ARG A 47 -9.34 -11.81 2.15
C ARG A 47 -10.64 -12.02 1.36
N GLU A 48 -11.38 -10.97 1.11
CA GLU A 48 -12.56 -11.02 0.22
C GLU A 48 -12.16 -11.19 -1.25
N GLY A 49 -10.88 -10.96 -1.59
CA GLY A 49 -10.35 -11.26 -2.92
C GLY A 49 -10.50 -10.14 -3.95
N ASN A 50 -10.83 -8.93 -3.54
CA ASN A 50 -11.08 -7.81 -4.45
C ASN A 50 -9.96 -6.75 -4.42
N VAL A 51 -8.75 -7.12 -4.04
CA VAL A 51 -7.62 -6.19 -3.94
C VAL A 51 -6.43 -6.71 -4.74
N ASP A 52 -5.88 -5.85 -5.60
CA ASP A 52 -4.72 -6.17 -6.43
C ASP A 52 -3.44 -5.49 -5.93
N PHE A 53 -3.57 -4.43 -5.14
CA PHE A 53 -2.44 -3.63 -4.67
C PHE A 53 -2.81 -2.91 -3.37
N VAL A 54 -1.92 -2.94 -2.39
CA VAL A 54 -2.14 -2.28 -1.09
C VAL A 54 -1.18 -1.11 -0.93
N ILE A 55 -1.72 0.04 -0.52
CA ILE A 55 -0.93 1.20 -0.10
C ILE A 55 -1.27 1.42 1.37
N SER A 56 -0.32 1.18 2.26
CA SER A 56 -0.58 1.18 3.69
C SER A 56 0.32 2.14 4.45
N ASP A 57 -0.30 2.94 5.32
CA ASP A 57 0.43 3.69 6.34
C ASP A 57 1.10 2.72 7.31
N TRP A 58 2.16 3.17 7.96
CA TRP A 58 2.88 2.37 8.96
C TRP A 58 2.19 2.41 10.32
N ASN A 59 1.95 3.62 10.84
CA ASN A 59 1.43 3.82 12.19
C ASN A 59 -0.09 3.86 12.19
N MET A 60 -0.73 2.79 12.67
CA MET A 60 -2.18 2.67 12.77
C MET A 60 -2.54 1.92 14.04
N PRO A 61 -3.73 2.18 14.62
CA PRO A 61 -4.18 1.42 15.79
C PRO A 61 -4.56 -0.02 15.41
N ASN A 62 -4.70 -0.87 16.40
CA ASN A 62 -5.14 -2.26 16.31
C ASN A 62 -4.14 -3.17 15.59
N MET A 63 -3.82 -2.88 14.35
CA MET A 63 -2.78 -3.57 13.58
C MET A 63 -2.09 -2.52 12.71
N ASP A 64 -0.78 -2.33 12.91
CA ASP A 64 -0.02 -1.36 12.12
C ASP A 64 0.38 -1.93 10.74
N GLY A 65 1.00 -1.08 9.92
CA GLY A 65 1.35 -1.44 8.56
C GLY A 65 2.36 -2.58 8.46
N LEU A 66 3.31 -2.64 9.37
CA LEU A 66 4.30 -3.71 9.38
C LEU A 66 3.66 -5.05 9.75
N GLN A 67 2.78 -5.05 10.75
CA GLN A 67 2.02 -6.23 11.14
C GLN A 67 1.13 -6.70 10.00
N LEU A 68 0.46 -5.78 9.31
CA LEU A 68 -0.36 -6.10 8.14
C LEU A 68 0.48 -6.74 7.05
N LEU A 69 1.64 -6.17 6.76
CA LEU A 69 2.58 -6.72 5.76
C LEU A 69 2.99 -8.15 6.12
N ASN A 70 3.34 -8.39 7.39
CA ASN A 70 3.71 -9.72 7.86
C ASN A 70 2.56 -10.72 7.69
N GLU A 71 1.33 -10.31 8.01
CA GLU A 71 0.15 -11.17 7.83
C GLU A 71 -0.06 -11.54 6.37
N ILE A 72 0.12 -10.57 5.47
CA ILE A 72 -0.02 -10.81 4.02
C ILE A 72 1.06 -11.79 3.55
N ARG A 73 2.32 -11.57 3.93
CA ARG A 73 3.44 -12.40 3.46
C ARG A 73 3.44 -13.80 4.05
N ASN A 74 2.87 -13.98 5.25
CA ASN A 74 2.78 -15.29 5.91
C ASN A 74 1.57 -16.11 5.48
N ASP A 75 0.64 -15.52 4.74
CA ASP A 75 -0.52 -16.23 4.19
C ASP A 75 -0.22 -16.62 2.75
N SER A 76 -0.14 -17.92 2.47
CA SER A 76 0.21 -18.41 1.13
C SER A 76 -0.74 -17.92 0.03
N ALA A 77 -2.01 -17.70 0.37
CA ALA A 77 -2.99 -17.20 -0.58
C ALA A 77 -2.81 -15.70 -0.89
N LEU A 78 -2.19 -14.95 0.01
CA LEU A 78 -2.03 -13.50 -0.08
C LEU A 78 -0.59 -13.07 -0.36
N SER A 79 0.37 -13.95 -0.17
CA SER A 79 1.79 -13.60 -0.14
C SER A 79 2.32 -12.82 -1.35
N PRO A 80 1.84 -13.01 -2.58
CA PRO A 80 2.33 -12.24 -3.72
C PRO A 80 1.71 -10.85 -3.86
N LEU A 81 0.74 -10.47 -3.02
CA LEU A 81 0.08 -9.18 -3.12
C LEU A 81 1.08 -8.03 -2.94
N PRO A 82 1.17 -7.08 -3.89
CA PRO A 82 2.08 -5.95 -3.74
C PRO A 82 1.63 -5.01 -2.63
N VAL A 83 2.59 -4.55 -1.82
CA VAL A 83 2.33 -3.63 -0.72
C VAL A 83 3.34 -2.49 -0.78
N LEU A 84 2.83 -1.27 -0.96
CA LEU A 84 3.62 -0.04 -0.87
C LEU A 84 3.41 0.54 0.54
N MET A 85 4.51 0.64 1.30
CA MET A 85 4.46 1.21 2.64
C MET A 85 4.60 2.73 2.59
N VAL A 86 3.78 3.42 3.36
CA VAL A 86 3.81 4.88 3.48
C VAL A 86 4.24 5.22 4.90
N THR A 87 5.26 6.06 5.04
CA THR A 87 5.79 6.42 6.35
C THR A 87 6.01 7.92 6.48
N ALA A 88 5.82 8.45 7.68
CA ALA A 88 6.13 9.85 7.98
C ALA A 88 7.62 10.06 8.23
N GLU A 89 8.38 8.99 8.44
CA GLU A 89 9.81 9.06 8.78
C GLU A 89 10.64 8.15 7.90
N ALA A 90 11.72 8.71 7.31
CA ALA A 90 12.66 7.96 6.48
C ALA A 90 13.82 7.40 7.32
N LYS A 91 13.53 6.81 8.46
CA LYS A 91 14.55 6.18 9.30
C LYS A 91 15.07 4.91 8.63
N LYS A 92 16.39 4.80 8.57
CA LYS A 92 17.07 3.67 7.93
C LYS A 92 16.59 2.32 8.47
N GLU A 93 16.45 2.19 9.80
CA GLU A 93 16.00 0.94 10.42
C GLU A 93 14.57 0.58 10.02
N ASN A 94 13.70 1.57 9.80
CA ASN A 94 12.32 1.31 9.35
C ASN A 94 12.30 0.86 7.89
N ILE A 95 13.12 1.47 7.05
CA ILE A 95 13.24 1.09 5.64
C ILE A 95 13.75 -0.35 5.53
N ILE A 96 14.76 -0.69 6.33
CA ILE A 96 15.33 -2.04 6.37
C ILE A 96 14.27 -3.03 6.87
N ALA A 97 13.55 -2.70 7.94
CA ALA A 97 12.51 -3.56 8.49
C ALA A 97 11.41 -3.85 7.46
N ALA A 98 10.96 -2.82 6.73
CA ALA A 98 9.97 -2.98 5.67
C ALA A 98 10.49 -3.89 4.56
N ALA A 99 11.73 -3.69 4.10
CA ALA A 99 12.34 -4.51 3.08
C ALA A 99 12.47 -5.97 3.51
N GLN A 100 12.90 -6.21 4.75
CA GLN A 100 13.03 -7.56 5.31
C GLN A 100 11.68 -8.25 5.45
N ALA A 101 10.63 -7.50 5.73
CA ALA A 101 9.27 -8.02 5.83
C ALA A 101 8.63 -8.26 4.46
N GLY A 102 9.28 -7.87 3.38
CA GLY A 102 8.82 -8.11 2.02
C GLY A 102 7.96 -7.00 1.42
N ALA A 103 8.14 -5.75 1.86
CA ALA A 103 7.47 -4.61 1.23
C ALA A 103 7.90 -4.49 -0.23
N SER A 104 6.94 -4.20 -1.11
CA SER A 104 7.22 -3.99 -2.53
C SER A 104 7.94 -2.66 -2.78
N GLY A 105 7.73 -1.70 -1.89
CA GLY A 105 8.40 -0.40 -1.91
C GLY A 105 7.97 0.42 -0.70
N TYR A 106 8.50 1.63 -0.60
CA TYR A 106 8.08 2.57 0.45
C TYR A 106 8.12 4.00 -0.11
N VAL A 107 7.34 4.87 0.50
CA VAL A 107 7.32 6.30 0.18
C VAL A 107 7.15 7.11 1.46
N VAL A 108 7.78 8.28 1.52
CA VAL A 108 7.76 9.15 2.70
C VAL A 108 6.74 10.26 2.52
N LYS A 109 5.90 10.49 3.53
CA LYS A 109 4.92 11.59 3.55
C LYS A 109 5.61 12.92 3.85
N PRO A 110 5.16 14.05 3.29
CA PRO A 110 4.16 14.13 2.21
C PRO A 110 4.80 13.79 0.86
N PHE A 111 4.02 13.28 -0.07
CA PHE A 111 4.50 12.96 -1.40
C PHE A 111 3.56 13.54 -2.47
N THR A 112 4.10 13.70 -3.68
CA THR A 112 3.35 14.23 -4.83
C THR A 112 2.85 13.09 -5.71
N ALA A 113 1.98 13.41 -6.66
CA ALA A 113 1.53 12.46 -7.68
C ALA A 113 2.71 11.91 -8.47
N ALA A 114 3.70 12.75 -8.80
CA ALA A 114 4.89 12.33 -9.52
C ALA A 114 5.71 11.29 -8.74
N THR A 115 5.89 11.51 -7.43
CA THR A 115 6.61 10.56 -6.57
C THR A 115 5.85 9.24 -6.47
N LEU A 116 4.54 9.30 -6.27
CA LEU A 116 3.71 8.10 -6.21
C LEU A 116 3.78 7.32 -7.52
N GLU A 117 3.66 8.01 -8.66
CA GLU A 117 3.75 7.39 -9.98
C GLU A 117 5.09 6.69 -10.18
N GLU A 118 6.19 7.32 -9.77
CA GLU A 118 7.53 6.73 -9.85
C GLU A 118 7.62 5.44 -9.03
N LYS A 119 7.14 5.47 -7.79
CA LYS A 119 7.16 4.29 -6.91
C LYS A 119 6.31 3.16 -7.46
N LEU A 120 5.11 3.48 -7.91
CA LEU A 120 4.22 2.49 -8.52
C LEU A 120 4.85 1.90 -9.79
N GLY A 121 5.43 2.74 -10.64
CA GLY A 121 6.07 2.31 -11.87
C GLY A 121 7.19 1.30 -11.64
N LYS A 122 8.03 1.53 -10.63
CA LYS A 122 9.09 0.60 -10.27
C LYS A 122 8.55 -0.74 -9.80
N ILE A 123 7.48 -0.72 -9.02
CA ILE A 123 6.85 -1.96 -8.53
C ILE A 123 6.21 -2.71 -9.69
N PHE A 124 5.47 -2.03 -10.55
CA PHE A 124 4.83 -2.63 -11.72
C PHE A 124 5.86 -3.27 -12.66
N GLU A 125 6.98 -2.59 -12.87
CA GLU A 125 8.07 -3.10 -13.71
C GLU A 125 8.60 -4.43 -13.16
N LYS A 126 8.84 -4.51 -11.86
CA LYS A 126 9.30 -5.74 -11.21
C LYS A 126 8.29 -6.87 -11.31
N LEU A 127 7.01 -6.54 -11.33
CA LEU A 127 5.92 -7.53 -11.41
C LEU A 127 5.60 -7.94 -12.84
N GLY A 128 6.15 -7.24 -13.82
CA GLY A 128 5.82 -7.47 -15.23
C GLY A 128 4.43 -6.95 -15.62
N TRP A 129 3.99 -5.92 -14.92
CA TRP A 129 2.64 -5.33 -15.14
C TRP A 129 2.63 -4.14 -16.12
#